data_58fe6bcb7b05c0319cafaf16818e0e5c
#
_entry.id   58fe6bcb7b05c0319cafaf16818e0e5c
#
_cell.length_a   1.000
_cell.length_b   1.000
_cell.length_c   1.000
_cell.angle_alpha   90.00
_cell.angle_beta   90.00
_cell.angle_gamma   90.00
#
_symmetry.space_group_name_H-M   'P 1'
#
loop_
_entity.id
_entity.type
_entity.pdbx_description
1 polymer ?
#
loop_
_entity_poly.entity_id
_entity_poly.type
_entity_poly.pdbx_seq_one_letter_code
_entity_poly.pdbx_strand_id
1 'polypeptide(L)'
;MTEQSTTTGTELHEYPMRRGCPYHPPTEYTELSEQGPLSQVELYDGRVAWLVTQHKETREMFADAKLFSSDHDNPAFPILAEREKNFPEFTQELFGLDGERHKARRRMLLPRFTAKQVERLRPMIQEVADELIGDLLRHETPVDLVAVLGRPLPSRVICKMLGISYEEHELFEVHAQGIMQAPDLEQAVTAGRELLDYLVKVVDAKRANLSDDLLSTLIRDRLNTGELTSIEVSKLMVALLIGGQETTTSMIGLGTLTLLQHPDQLAMLREDPELVPGAVEELMRFLSIADLTTLRVATADVEVAGRTIKEGDGVILSTAAANRDTRAFENPDVFDIRRDTQGHLAFGHGPHRCLGENLARAELEILFTTLFERIPTLRLAVPMDEVSMKVGMTLEGLHDLPVTW
;
A
#
# COMPACT_ATOMS: atom_id res chain seq x y z
N MET A 1 21.37 8.71 54.14
CA MET A 1 21.55 7.74 53.07
C MET A 1 20.41 7.97 52.09
N THR A 2 20.67 8.71 51.07
CA THR A 2 19.71 9.06 49.99
C THR A 2 19.85 8.02 48.92
N GLU A 3 18.83 7.18 48.73
CA GLU A 3 18.73 6.26 47.62
C GLU A 3 18.56 7.07 46.33
N GLN A 4 19.59 7.06 45.51
CA GLN A 4 19.50 7.50 44.12
C GLN A 4 18.78 6.41 43.35
N SER A 5 17.52 6.67 43.00
CA SER A 5 16.78 5.91 42.02
C SER A 5 17.44 6.17 40.64
N THR A 6 18.28 5.26 40.19
CA THR A 6 18.76 5.20 38.84
C THR A 6 17.63 4.62 37.98
N THR A 7 16.76 5.47 37.44
CA THR A 7 15.95 5.17 36.28
C THR A 7 16.92 5.07 35.10
N THR A 8 17.31 3.86 34.73
CA THR A 8 17.88 3.56 33.40
C THR A 8 16.77 3.82 32.39
N GLY A 9 16.73 5.04 31.83
CA GLY A 9 15.89 5.32 30.66
C GLY A 9 16.39 4.40 29.54
N THR A 10 15.59 3.42 29.18
CA THR A 10 15.78 2.67 27.94
C THR A 10 15.66 3.69 26.81
N GLU A 11 16.72 3.89 26.05
CA GLU A 11 16.72 4.75 24.86
C GLU A 11 15.67 4.21 23.90
N LEU A 12 14.71 5.05 23.46
CA LEU A 12 13.66 4.64 22.55
C LEU A 12 14.26 4.46 21.17
N HIS A 13 13.75 3.47 20.42
CA HIS A 13 14.10 3.34 19.01
C HIS A 13 13.47 4.47 18.21
N GLU A 14 14.25 5.08 17.32
CA GLU A 14 13.73 6.01 16.31
C GLU A 14 12.83 5.28 15.32
N TYR A 15 11.72 5.90 14.92
CA TYR A 15 10.78 5.35 13.96
C TYR A 15 10.54 6.33 12.79
N PRO A 16 10.49 5.87 11.53
CA PRO A 16 10.52 4.46 11.08
C PRO A 16 11.92 3.84 11.11
N MET A 17 11.96 2.56 11.50
CA MET A 17 13.16 1.74 11.43
C MET A 17 13.44 1.34 9.98
N ARG A 18 14.72 1.18 9.62
CA ARG A 18 15.11 0.89 8.24
C ARG A 18 15.18 -0.60 7.98
N ARG A 19 14.65 -1.03 6.84
CA ARG A 19 14.91 -2.39 6.34
C ARG A 19 16.36 -2.52 5.87
N GLY A 20 16.98 -3.64 6.24
CA GLY A 20 18.34 -3.99 5.77
C GLY A 20 18.33 -4.68 4.40
N CYS A 21 17.19 -5.19 3.96
CA CYS A 21 17.01 -5.84 2.65
C CYS A 21 15.53 -5.74 2.20
N PRO A 22 15.23 -6.01 0.91
CA PRO A 22 13.86 -5.88 0.38
C PRO A 22 12.84 -6.88 0.97
N TYR A 23 13.30 -7.98 1.55
CA TYR A 23 12.43 -9.09 1.93
C TYR A 23 12.02 -9.08 3.40
N HIS A 24 12.92 -8.63 4.28
CA HIS A 24 12.69 -8.72 5.71
C HIS A 24 12.33 -7.37 6.31
N PRO A 25 11.39 -7.32 7.26
CA PRO A 25 11.17 -6.14 8.07
C PRO A 25 12.44 -5.79 8.87
N PRO A 26 12.50 -4.60 9.49
CA PRO A 26 13.57 -4.25 10.40
C PRO A 26 13.78 -5.34 11.47
N THR A 27 15.05 -5.66 11.78
CA THR A 27 15.37 -6.70 12.77
C THR A 27 14.86 -6.37 14.16
N GLU A 28 14.80 -5.08 14.48
CA GLU A 28 14.26 -4.53 15.72
C GLU A 28 12.81 -4.97 15.97
N TYR A 29 12.02 -5.20 14.93
CA TYR A 29 10.63 -5.65 15.07
C TYR A 29 10.53 -7.03 15.74
N THR A 30 11.46 -7.94 15.44
CA THR A 30 11.53 -9.26 16.08
C THR A 30 11.89 -9.11 17.56
N GLU A 31 12.92 -8.32 17.87
CA GLU A 31 13.37 -8.08 19.24
C GLU A 31 12.27 -7.42 20.10
N LEU A 32 11.57 -6.44 19.54
CA LEU A 32 10.45 -5.77 20.23
C LEU A 32 9.26 -6.70 20.41
N SER A 33 8.94 -7.53 19.40
CA SER A 33 7.84 -8.52 19.47
C SER A 33 8.08 -9.61 20.52
N GLU A 34 9.34 -9.99 20.76
CA GLU A 34 9.72 -10.92 21.84
C GLU A 34 9.52 -10.32 23.24
N GLN A 35 9.70 -9.01 23.40
CA GLN A 35 9.49 -8.30 24.65
C GLN A 35 7.99 -8.09 24.97
N GLY A 36 7.12 -8.13 23.97
CA GLY A 36 5.66 -7.99 24.10
C GLY A 36 5.02 -7.39 22.85
N PRO A 37 3.68 -7.27 22.85
CA PRO A 37 2.95 -6.78 21.69
C PRO A 37 3.07 -5.27 21.44
N LEU A 38 3.43 -4.49 22.49
CA LEU A 38 3.51 -3.03 22.44
C LEU A 38 4.87 -2.54 22.90
N SER A 39 5.46 -1.66 22.12
CA SER A 39 6.69 -0.94 22.46
C SER A 39 6.52 0.55 22.17
N GLN A 40 7.22 1.40 22.91
CA GLN A 40 7.27 2.82 22.60
C GLN A 40 8.41 3.12 21.64
N VAL A 41 8.16 4.01 20.68
CA VAL A 41 9.14 4.48 19.68
C VAL A 41 9.09 6.00 19.60
N GLU A 42 10.18 6.62 19.19
CA GLU A 42 10.29 8.06 18.99
C GLU A 42 10.11 8.41 17.51
N LEU A 43 9.19 9.34 17.21
CA LEU A 43 8.95 9.86 15.89
C LEU A 43 9.95 10.97 15.54
N TYR A 44 10.07 11.29 14.24
CA TYR A 44 11.01 12.31 13.72
C TYR A 44 10.88 13.70 14.40
N ASP A 45 9.72 14.01 14.98
CA ASP A 45 9.42 15.28 15.66
C ASP A 45 9.55 15.20 17.19
N GLY A 46 10.09 14.11 17.72
CA GLY A 46 10.30 13.86 19.14
C GLY A 46 9.06 13.38 19.90
N ARG A 47 7.90 13.23 19.23
CA ARG A 47 6.73 12.59 19.84
C ARG A 47 6.95 11.10 20.02
N VAL A 48 6.38 10.55 21.08
CA VAL A 48 6.38 9.12 21.36
C VAL A 48 5.10 8.49 20.83
N ALA A 49 5.21 7.34 20.15
CA ALA A 49 4.09 6.56 19.68
C ALA A 49 4.22 5.10 20.14
N TRP A 50 3.11 4.38 20.15
CA TRP A 50 3.06 2.94 20.40
C TRP A 50 3.23 2.17 19.10
N LEU A 51 4.24 1.31 19.02
CA LEU A 51 4.42 0.33 17.95
C LEU A 51 3.82 -1.00 18.39
N VAL A 52 2.89 -1.52 17.58
CA VAL A 52 2.20 -2.80 17.81
C VAL A 52 2.76 -3.83 16.84
N THR A 53 3.38 -4.90 17.36
CA THR A 53 4.16 -5.85 16.56
C THR A 53 3.56 -7.27 16.50
N GLN A 54 2.65 -7.64 17.39
CA GLN A 54 2.05 -8.98 17.40
C GLN A 54 0.73 -9.01 16.63
N HIS A 55 0.51 -10.09 15.89
CA HIS A 55 -0.61 -10.25 14.96
C HIS A 55 -1.99 -10.07 15.62
N LYS A 56 -2.19 -10.67 16.79
CA LYS A 56 -3.48 -10.62 17.48
C LYS A 56 -3.88 -9.20 17.82
N GLU A 57 -3.00 -8.47 18.51
CA GLU A 57 -3.25 -7.10 18.98
C GLU A 57 -3.37 -6.13 17.78
N THR A 58 -2.52 -6.27 16.78
CA THR A 58 -2.60 -5.50 15.54
C THR A 58 -3.97 -5.69 14.87
N ARG A 59 -4.45 -6.93 14.76
CA ARG A 59 -5.74 -7.24 14.16
C ARG A 59 -6.92 -6.72 14.97
N GLU A 60 -6.87 -6.85 16.31
CA GLU A 60 -7.91 -6.34 17.22
C GLU A 60 -8.00 -4.82 17.14
N MET A 61 -6.88 -4.11 17.12
CA MET A 61 -6.85 -2.65 17.00
C MET A 61 -7.33 -2.16 15.63
N PHE A 62 -6.97 -2.84 14.54
CA PHE A 62 -7.55 -2.54 13.23
C PHE A 62 -9.07 -2.67 13.19
N ALA A 63 -9.64 -3.61 13.94
CA ALA A 63 -11.09 -3.82 13.98
C ALA A 63 -11.82 -2.72 14.75
N ASP A 64 -11.16 -2.07 15.71
CA ASP A 64 -11.75 -1.04 16.57
C ASP A 64 -11.36 0.37 16.13
N ALA A 65 -11.84 0.78 14.95
CA ALA A 65 -11.64 2.15 14.45
C ALA A 65 -12.34 3.23 15.30
N LYS A 66 -13.12 2.85 16.34
CA LYS A 66 -13.70 3.79 17.27
C LYS A 66 -12.69 4.20 18.34
N LEU A 67 -11.91 3.25 18.84
CA LEU A 67 -10.84 3.50 19.82
C LEU A 67 -9.52 3.91 19.14
N PHE A 68 -9.22 3.38 17.95
CA PHE A 68 -8.01 3.62 17.19
C PHE A 68 -8.36 4.30 15.87
N SER A 69 -8.48 5.62 15.93
CA SER A 69 -8.98 6.47 14.85
C SER A 69 -7.95 6.65 13.74
N SER A 70 -8.42 6.69 12.49
CA SER A 70 -7.66 7.09 11.30
C SER A 70 -7.79 8.59 11.00
N ASP A 71 -8.41 9.38 11.86
CA ASP A 71 -8.69 10.77 11.60
C ASP A 71 -7.40 11.61 11.54
N HIS A 72 -7.00 11.98 10.34
CA HIS A 72 -5.82 12.81 10.08
C HIS A 72 -6.00 14.27 10.54
N ASP A 73 -7.22 14.73 10.80
CA ASP A 73 -7.46 16.08 11.32
C ASP A 73 -7.18 16.15 12.83
N ASN A 74 -7.01 15.01 13.50
CA ASN A 74 -6.61 14.96 14.90
C ASN A 74 -5.14 15.42 15.04
N PRO A 75 -4.84 16.50 15.79
CA PRO A 75 -3.48 17.02 15.94
C PRO A 75 -2.49 16.03 16.57
N ALA A 76 -2.99 15.02 17.28
CA ALA A 76 -2.18 13.95 17.88
C ALA A 76 -1.92 12.79 16.90
N PHE A 77 -2.50 12.80 15.69
CA PHE A 77 -2.26 11.75 14.71
C PHE A 77 -0.76 11.64 14.39
N PRO A 78 -0.17 10.44 14.45
CA PRO A 78 1.26 10.26 14.18
C PRO A 78 1.57 10.53 12.72
N ILE A 79 2.67 11.25 12.46
CA ILE A 79 3.21 11.55 11.14
C ILE A 79 4.66 11.08 11.15
N LEU A 80 5.11 10.38 10.10
CA LEU A 80 6.42 9.75 10.08
C LEU A 80 7.52 10.63 9.45
N ALA A 81 7.14 11.63 8.66
CA ALA A 81 8.07 12.57 8.05
C ALA A 81 7.40 13.93 7.81
N GLU A 82 8.20 15.00 7.83
CA GLU A 82 7.67 16.35 7.64
C GLU A 82 6.93 16.54 6.31
N ARG A 83 7.39 15.89 5.24
CA ARG A 83 6.76 15.92 3.92
C ARG A 83 5.32 15.39 3.91
N GLU A 84 4.93 14.57 4.90
CA GLU A 84 3.61 13.94 4.95
C GLU A 84 2.54 14.81 5.63
N LYS A 85 2.91 15.95 6.22
CA LYS A 85 1.99 16.84 6.95
C LYS A 85 0.77 17.27 6.15
N ASN A 86 0.89 17.44 4.82
CA ASN A 86 -0.21 17.90 3.97
C ASN A 86 -0.82 16.77 3.12
N PHE A 87 -0.37 15.53 3.27
CA PHE A 87 -0.96 14.38 2.57
C PHE A 87 -2.50 14.30 2.79
N PRO A 88 -3.03 14.56 4.00
CA PRO A 88 -4.47 14.59 4.24
C PRO A 88 -5.24 15.58 3.36
N GLU A 89 -4.68 16.75 3.03
CA GLU A 89 -5.35 17.76 2.20
C GLU A 89 -5.88 17.17 0.87
N PHE A 90 -5.19 16.19 0.31
CA PHE A 90 -5.52 15.60 -0.98
C PHE A 90 -6.29 14.26 -0.88
N THR A 91 -6.15 13.53 0.22
CA THR A 91 -6.64 12.15 0.36
C THR A 91 -7.69 11.96 1.45
N GLN A 92 -7.99 12.97 2.25
CA GLN A 92 -8.87 12.89 3.42
C GLN A 92 -10.32 12.47 3.12
N GLU A 93 -10.76 12.49 1.84
CA GLU A 93 -12.12 12.03 1.49
C GLU A 93 -12.25 10.50 1.53
N LEU A 94 -11.15 9.77 1.74
CA LEU A 94 -11.18 8.31 1.89
C LEU A 94 -10.28 7.82 3.03
N PHE A 95 -8.99 8.21 3.09
CA PHE A 95 -8.02 7.62 4.01
C PHE A 95 -8.09 8.18 5.43
N GLY A 96 -8.33 9.48 5.57
CA GLY A 96 -8.33 10.19 6.85
C GLY A 96 -9.72 10.37 7.47
N LEU A 97 -10.65 9.48 7.22
CA LEU A 97 -12.03 9.54 7.72
C LEU A 97 -12.37 8.34 8.60
N ASP A 98 -13.21 8.58 9.61
CA ASP A 98 -13.81 7.53 10.42
C ASP A 98 -15.34 7.61 10.44
N GLY A 99 -15.96 6.64 11.12
CA GLY A 99 -17.39 6.62 11.44
C GLY A 99 -18.29 6.65 10.22
N GLU A 100 -19.38 7.43 10.29
CA GLU A 100 -20.39 7.45 9.24
C GLU A 100 -19.92 8.15 7.95
N ARG A 101 -19.01 9.13 8.03
CA ARG A 101 -18.42 9.77 6.84
C ARG A 101 -17.61 8.74 6.04
N HIS A 102 -16.70 8.01 6.68
CA HIS A 102 -15.93 6.94 6.04
C HIS A 102 -16.86 5.89 5.42
N LYS A 103 -17.83 5.39 6.17
CA LYS A 103 -18.80 4.42 5.67
C LYS A 103 -19.57 4.93 4.45
N ALA A 104 -19.98 6.20 4.45
CA ALA A 104 -20.68 6.80 3.33
C ALA A 104 -19.78 6.85 2.08
N ARG A 105 -18.55 7.36 2.19
CA ARG A 105 -17.59 7.41 1.08
C ARG A 105 -17.27 6.02 0.55
N ARG A 106 -16.96 5.08 1.44
CA ARG A 106 -16.66 3.69 1.08
C ARG A 106 -17.84 3.01 0.36
N ARG A 107 -19.09 3.23 0.78
CA ARG A 107 -20.29 2.71 0.13
C ARG A 107 -20.47 3.18 -1.32
N MET A 108 -20.01 4.39 -1.65
CA MET A 108 -20.07 4.92 -3.02
C MET A 108 -19.13 4.16 -3.97
N LEU A 109 -17.98 3.73 -3.46
CA LEU A 109 -16.90 3.11 -4.23
C LEU A 109 -16.99 1.58 -4.28
N LEU A 110 -17.36 0.96 -3.15
CA LEU A 110 -17.34 -0.50 -2.96
C LEU A 110 -18.00 -1.32 -4.09
N PRO A 111 -19.13 -0.89 -4.70
CA PRO A 111 -19.77 -1.66 -5.77
C PRO A 111 -18.85 -1.96 -6.96
N ARG A 112 -17.84 -1.10 -7.23
CA ARG A 112 -16.89 -1.28 -8.34
C ARG A 112 -15.69 -2.17 -7.97
N PHE A 113 -15.46 -2.44 -6.67
CA PHE A 113 -14.32 -3.21 -6.14
C PHE A 113 -14.71 -4.59 -5.60
N THR A 114 -15.98 -5.01 -5.73
CA THR A 114 -16.39 -6.35 -5.32
C THR A 114 -15.72 -7.42 -6.16
N ALA A 115 -15.48 -8.62 -5.60
CA ALA A 115 -14.89 -9.74 -6.33
C ALA A 115 -15.62 -10.03 -7.64
N LYS A 116 -16.96 -10.01 -7.63
CA LYS A 116 -17.78 -10.20 -8.86
C LYS A 116 -17.52 -9.14 -9.93
N GLN A 117 -17.28 -7.90 -9.52
CA GLN A 117 -17.03 -6.82 -10.47
C GLN A 117 -15.59 -6.87 -11.01
N VAL A 118 -14.63 -7.18 -10.14
CA VAL A 118 -13.23 -7.36 -10.53
C VAL A 118 -13.08 -8.54 -11.48
N GLU A 119 -13.80 -9.64 -11.27
CA GLU A 119 -13.80 -10.78 -12.20
C GLU A 119 -14.19 -10.36 -13.63
N ARG A 120 -15.11 -9.40 -13.78
CA ARG A 120 -15.47 -8.85 -15.11
C ARG A 120 -14.37 -7.98 -15.73
N LEU A 121 -13.44 -7.47 -14.90
CA LEU A 121 -12.30 -6.68 -15.37
C LEU A 121 -11.11 -7.55 -15.80
N ARG A 122 -11.06 -8.84 -15.40
CA ARG A 122 -9.94 -9.74 -15.73
C ARG A 122 -9.58 -9.78 -17.23
N PRO A 123 -10.54 -9.84 -18.19
CA PRO A 123 -10.18 -9.79 -19.61
C PRO A 123 -9.47 -8.48 -20.02
N MET A 124 -9.90 -7.34 -19.47
CA MET A 124 -9.27 -6.05 -19.71
C MET A 124 -7.87 -5.97 -19.09
N ILE A 125 -7.71 -6.51 -17.86
CA ILE A 125 -6.40 -6.58 -17.18
C ILE A 125 -5.46 -7.49 -17.99
N GLN A 126 -5.95 -8.64 -18.50
CA GLN A 126 -5.17 -9.54 -19.34
C GLN A 126 -4.70 -8.86 -20.62
N GLU A 127 -5.59 -8.13 -21.32
CA GLU A 127 -5.25 -7.37 -22.52
C GLU A 127 -4.11 -6.37 -22.23
N VAL A 128 -4.20 -5.61 -21.14
CA VAL A 128 -3.15 -4.66 -20.72
C VAL A 128 -1.83 -5.38 -20.41
N ALA A 129 -1.88 -6.50 -19.69
CA ALA A 129 -0.69 -7.29 -19.37
C ALA A 129 -0.03 -7.86 -20.64
N ASP A 130 -0.83 -8.38 -21.57
CA ASP A 130 -0.34 -8.92 -22.84
C ASP A 130 0.34 -7.87 -23.72
N GLU A 131 -0.26 -6.68 -23.81
CA GLU A 131 0.34 -5.54 -24.53
C GLU A 131 1.69 -5.14 -23.91
N LEU A 132 1.72 -4.91 -22.58
CA LEU A 132 2.92 -4.45 -21.88
C LEU A 132 4.05 -5.49 -21.91
N ILE A 133 3.75 -6.78 -21.73
CA ILE A 133 4.75 -7.85 -21.88
C ILE A 133 5.21 -7.96 -23.33
N GLY A 134 4.31 -7.76 -24.30
CA GLY A 134 4.68 -7.67 -25.72
C GLY A 134 5.62 -6.49 -26.01
N ASP A 135 5.40 -5.35 -25.35
CA ASP A 135 6.28 -4.18 -25.42
C ASP A 135 7.63 -4.47 -24.75
N LEU A 136 7.63 -5.04 -23.54
CA LEU A 136 8.84 -5.45 -22.83
C LEU A 136 9.75 -6.32 -23.72
N LEU A 137 9.18 -7.31 -24.42
CA LEU A 137 9.94 -8.21 -25.30
C LEU A 137 10.55 -7.52 -26.52
N ARG A 138 10.14 -6.28 -26.87
CA ARG A 138 10.74 -5.49 -27.96
C ARG A 138 11.92 -4.62 -27.52
N HIS A 139 12.13 -4.47 -26.21
CA HIS A 139 13.28 -3.73 -25.68
C HIS A 139 14.57 -4.55 -25.79
N GLU A 140 15.68 -3.84 -25.95
CA GLU A 140 17.01 -4.42 -25.75
C GLU A 140 17.25 -4.62 -24.24
N THR A 141 17.91 -5.74 -23.88
CA THR A 141 18.25 -6.03 -22.49
C THR A 141 19.64 -5.50 -22.12
N PRO A 142 19.89 -5.05 -20.89
CA PRO A 142 18.97 -5.05 -19.74
C PRO A 142 17.90 -3.97 -19.86
N VAL A 143 16.71 -4.25 -19.30
CA VAL A 143 15.57 -3.32 -19.27
C VAL A 143 15.04 -3.18 -17.83
N ASP A 144 14.60 -1.99 -17.45
CA ASP A 144 13.93 -1.75 -16.17
C ASP A 144 12.48 -2.23 -16.20
N LEU A 145 12.20 -3.36 -15.53
CA LEU A 145 10.88 -3.96 -15.45
C LEU A 145 9.88 -3.05 -14.72
N VAL A 146 10.33 -2.28 -13.72
CA VAL A 146 9.44 -1.36 -12.99
C VAL A 146 8.95 -0.25 -13.92
N ALA A 147 9.83 0.29 -14.78
CA ALA A 147 9.46 1.36 -15.71
C ALA A 147 8.53 0.88 -16.81
N VAL A 148 8.81 -0.28 -17.43
CA VAL A 148 8.07 -0.72 -18.63
C VAL A 148 6.86 -1.60 -18.36
N LEU A 149 6.75 -2.18 -17.16
CA LEU A 149 5.67 -3.07 -16.78
C LEU A 149 5.04 -2.69 -15.44
N GLY A 150 5.87 -2.49 -14.42
CA GLY A 150 5.43 -2.29 -13.04
C GLY A 150 4.55 -1.05 -12.86
N ARG A 151 4.93 0.10 -13.42
CA ARG A 151 4.14 1.34 -13.35
C ARG A 151 2.99 1.37 -14.36
N PRO A 152 3.18 1.00 -15.64
CA PRO A 152 2.12 1.13 -16.63
C PRO A 152 0.92 0.21 -16.40
N LEU A 153 1.10 -1.00 -15.84
CA LEU A 153 0.01 -1.94 -15.67
C LEU A 153 -1.07 -1.40 -14.71
N PRO A 154 -0.79 -1.10 -13.43
CA PRO A 154 -1.81 -0.59 -12.52
C PRO A 154 -2.34 0.78 -12.96
N SER A 155 -1.50 1.61 -13.57
CA SER A 155 -1.89 2.93 -14.10
C SER A 155 -2.93 2.80 -15.20
N ARG A 156 -2.73 1.92 -16.19
CA ARG A 156 -3.72 1.67 -17.25
C ARG A 156 -5.01 1.06 -16.72
N VAL A 157 -4.90 0.11 -15.79
CA VAL A 157 -6.05 -0.56 -15.19
C VAL A 157 -6.92 0.42 -14.41
N ILE A 158 -6.31 1.23 -13.52
CA ILE A 158 -7.06 2.20 -12.71
C ILE A 158 -7.70 3.29 -13.60
N CYS A 159 -7.01 3.79 -14.63
CA CYS A 159 -7.55 4.76 -15.57
C CYS A 159 -8.77 4.21 -16.33
N LYS A 160 -8.67 3.00 -16.88
CA LYS A 160 -9.80 2.34 -17.54
C LYS A 160 -11.00 2.17 -16.61
N MET A 161 -10.77 1.77 -15.35
CA MET A 161 -11.82 1.60 -14.34
C MET A 161 -12.46 2.94 -13.94
N LEU A 162 -11.68 4.01 -13.81
CA LEU A 162 -12.16 5.35 -13.47
C LEU A 162 -12.84 6.04 -14.66
N GLY A 163 -12.53 5.64 -15.89
CA GLY A 163 -12.99 6.29 -17.11
C GLY A 163 -12.22 7.57 -17.42
N ILE A 164 -10.94 7.61 -17.05
CA ILE A 164 -9.97 8.67 -17.35
C ILE A 164 -9.13 8.24 -18.56
N SER A 165 -8.80 9.20 -19.47
CA SER A 165 -7.91 8.89 -20.58
C SER A 165 -6.51 8.52 -20.11
N TYR A 166 -5.95 7.44 -20.67
CA TYR A 166 -4.56 7.06 -20.39
C TYR A 166 -3.55 7.96 -21.14
N GLU A 167 -3.98 8.69 -22.17
CA GLU A 167 -3.09 9.58 -22.93
C GLU A 167 -2.44 10.66 -22.06
N GLU A 168 -3.09 11.01 -20.94
CA GLU A 168 -2.60 11.99 -19.96
C GLU A 168 -1.95 11.34 -18.72
N HIS A 169 -1.63 10.03 -18.80
CA HIS A 169 -1.10 9.27 -17.66
C HIS A 169 0.21 9.84 -17.10
N GLU A 170 1.11 10.33 -17.94
CA GLU A 170 2.37 10.91 -17.49
C GLU A 170 2.15 12.04 -16.48
N LEU A 171 1.10 12.83 -16.69
CA LEU A 171 0.77 13.96 -15.82
C LEU A 171 0.39 13.46 -14.41
N PHE A 172 -0.57 12.53 -14.31
CA PHE A 172 -0.97 12.06 -12.98
C PHE A 172 0.05 11.10 -12.34
N GLU A 173 0.83 10.35 -13.13
CA GLU A 173 1.92 9.52 -12.60
C GLU A 173 3.01 10.39 -11.95
N VAL A 174 3.45 11.43 -12.63
CA VAL A 174 4.46 12.37 -12.11
C VAL A 174 3.97 13.04 -10.82
N HIS A 175 2.71 13.48 -10.79
CA HIS A 175 2.18 14.16 -9.60
C HIS A 175 1.87 13.18 -8.46
N ALA A 176 1.36 11.97 -8.75
CA ALA A 176 1.16 10.95 -7.72
C ALA A 176 2.49 10.54 -7.06
N GLN A 177 3.54 10.35 -7.87
CA GLN A 177 4.89 10.14 -7.35
C GLN A 177 5.40 11.35 -6.55
N GLY A 178 5.17 12.57 -7.05
CA GLY A 178 5.51 13.80 -6.35
C GLY A 178 4.89 13.89 -4.95
N ILE A 179 3.62 13.48 -4.80
CA ILE A 179 2.97 13.44 -3.48
C ILE A 179 3.64 12.44 -2.53
N MET A 180 3.99 11.25 -3.04
CA MET A 180 4.48 10.14 -2.21
C MET A 180 6.00 10.15 -1.97
N GLN A 181 6.76 10.72 -2.91
CA GLN A 181 8.22 10.56 -2.98
C GLN A 181 8.98 11.90 -3.03
N ALA A 182 8.28 13.05 -2.90
CA ALA A 182 8.95 14.34 -2.88
C ALA A 182 9.99 14.43 -1.74
N PRO A 183 11.13 15.06 -1.97
CA PRO A 183 12.16 15.21 -0.95
C PRO A 183 11.75 16.15 0.19
N ASP A 184 10.81 17.06 -0.06
CA ASP A 184 10.33 18.05 0.89
C ASP A 184 8.82 18.31 0.78
N LEU A 185 8.29 19.03 1.76
CA LEU A 185 6.88 19.35 1.89
C LEU A 185 6.37 20.25 0.75
N GLU A 186 7.15 21.24 0.29
CA GLU A 186 6.73 22.22 -0.73
C GLU A 186 6.48 21.51 -2.07
N GLN A 187 7.37 20.61 -2.47
CA GLN A 187 7.23 19.82 -3.68
C GLN A 187 6.04 18.86 -3.59
N ALA A 188 5.84 18.19 -2.44
CA ALA A 188 4.69 17.31 -2.22
C ALA A 188 3.36 18.08 -2.35
N VAL A 189 3.26 19.27 -1.75
CA VAL A 189 2.06 20.14 -1.82
C VAL A 189 1.82 20.62 -3.25
N THR A 190 2.87 21.02 -3.96
CA THR A 190 2.76 21.48 -5.35
C THR A 190 2.21 20.36 -6.23
N ALA A 191 2.80 19.16 -6.16
CA ALA A 191 2.34 18.00 -6.91
C ALA A 191 0.87 17.65 -6.59
N GLY A 192 0.49 17.70 -5.31
CA GLY A 192 -0.89 17.43 -4.89
C GLY A 192 -1.91 18.43 -5.43
N ARG A 193 -1.58 19.71 -5.44
CA ARG A 193 -2.44 20.77 -6.00
C ARG A 193 -2.59 20.64 -7.50
N GLU A 194 -1.50 20.40 -8.21
CA GLU A 194 -1.52 20.23 -9.67
C GLU A 194 -2.35 19.01 -10.08
N LEU A 195 -2.22 17.88 -9.36
CA LEU A 195 -3.06 16.70 -9.58
C LEU A 195 -4.53 16.98 -9.30
N LEU A 196 -4.84 17.66 -8.19
CA LEU A 196 -6.22 17.99 -7.83
C LEU A 196 -6.85 18.93 -8.86
N ASP A 197 -6.15 19.99 -9.28
CA ASP A 197 -6.61 20.95 -10.30
C ASP A 197 -6.85 20.29 -11.66
N TYR A 198 -5.98 19.33 -12.02
CA TYR A 198 -6.18 18.52 -13.22
C TYR A 198 -7.46 17.68 -13.11
N LEU A 199 -7.63 16.95 -12.01
CA LEU A 199 -8.79 16.07 -11.82
C LEU A 199 -10.11 16.85 -11.70
N VAL A 200 -10.12 18.05 -11.14
CA VAL A 200 -11.31 18.92 -11.17
C VAL A 200 -11.74 19.22 -12.61
N LYS A 201 -10.79 19.52 -13.50
CA LYS A 201 -11.08 19.74 -14.93
C LYS A 201 -11.61 18.46 -15.61
N VAL A 202 -11.03 17.31 -15.28
CA VAL A 202 -11.48 16.00 -15.79
C VAL A 202 -12.91 15.69 -15.32
N VAL A 203 -13.23 15.91 -14.04
CA VAL A 203 -14.57 15.74 -13.48
C VAL A 203 -15.58 16.64 -14.19
N ASP A 204 -15.27 17.92 -14.35
CA ASP A 204 -16.16 18.88 -14.98
C ASP A 204 -16.38 18.58 -16.48
N ALA A 205 -15.34 18.22 -17.21
CA ALA A 205 -15.44 17.80 -18.61
C ALA A 205 -16.26 16.52 -18.78
N LYS A 206 -16.09 15.54 -17.89
CA LYS A 206 -16.80 14.24 -17.91
C LYS A 206 -18.32 14.39 -17.73
N ARG A 207 -18.79 15.46 -17.07
CA ARG A 207 -20.24 15.72 -16.88
C ARG A 207 -21.02 15.79 -18.18
N ALA A 208 -20.38 16.22 -19.27
CA ALA A 208 -21.00 16.32 -20.59
C ALA A 208 -21.13 14.98 -21.31
N ASN A 209 -20.31 13.99 -20.93
CA ASN A 209 -20.24 12.71 -21.64
C ASN A 209 -20.02 11.54 -20.65
N LEU A 210 -21.10 11.14 -19.97
CA LEU A 210 -21.09 10.05 -18.99
C LEU A 210 -21.11 8.69 -19.70
N SER A 211 -20.35 7.73 -19.14
CA SER A 211 -20.25 6.34 -19.61
C SER A 211 -20.45 5.33 -18.46
N ASP A 212 -20.14 4.06 -18.66
CA ASP A 212 -20.21 3.04 -17.62
C ASP A 212 -18.85 2.87 -16.91
N ASP A 213 -18.42 3.92 -16.20
CA ASP A 213 -17.22 3.95 -15.38
C ASP A 213 -17.51 4.49 -13.97
N LEU A 214 -16.52 4.41 -13.08
CA LEU A 214 -16.68 4.83 -11.69
C LEU A 214 -16.90 6.36 -11.59
N LEU A 215 -16.13 7.17 -12.32
CA LEU A 215 -16.26 8.62 -12.29
C LEU A 215 -17.63 9.06 -12.77
N SER A 216 -18.11 8.48 -13.88
CA SER A 216 -19.48 8.74 -14.40
C SER A 216 -20.56 8.36 -13.39
N THR A 217 -20.37 7.28 -12.66
CA THR A 217 -21.28 6.88 -11.57
C THR A 217 -21.30 7.90 -10.44
N LEU A 218 -20.13 8.34 -9.98
CA LEU A 218 -20.04 9.39 -8.93
C LEU A 218 -20.65 10.71 -9.38
N ILE A 219 -20.39 11.12 -10.62
CA ILE A 219 -20.98 12.35 -11.18
C ILE A 219 -22.51 12.24 -11.21
N ARG A 220 -23.05 11.16 -11.77
CA ARG A 220 -24.50 10.96 -11.91
C ARG A 220 -25.19 10.90 -10.57
N ASP A 221 -24.68 10.10 -9.67
CA ASP A 221 -25.39 9.68 -8.46
C ASP A 221 -25.10 10.59 -7.25
N ARG A 222 -24.01 11.37 -7.28
CA ARG A 222 -23.55 12.18 -6.13
C ARG A 222 -23.31 13.65 -6.46
N LEU A 223 -22.56 13.95 -7.52
CA LEU A 223 -22.25 15.33 -7.89
C LEU A 223 -23.49 16.04 -8.42
N ASN A 224 -24.23 15.45 -9.36
CA ASN A 224 -25.42 16.05 -9.96
C ASN A 224 -26.60 16.15 -8.98
N THR A 225 -26.59 15.36 -7.90
CA THR A 225 -27.59 15.44 -6.80
C THR A 225 -27.20 16.47 -5.73
N GLY A 226 -25.99 17.03 -5.79
CA GLY A 226 -25.47 17.97 -4.80
C GLY A 226 -24.99 17.31 -3.50
N GLU A 227 -24.87 15.98 -3.45
CA GLU A 227 -24.31 15.27 -2.31
C GLU A 227 -22.79 15.46 -2.20
N LEU A 228 -22.10 15.58 -3.33
CA LEU A 228 -20.66 15.88 -3.42
C LEU A 228 -20.42 17.09 -4.33
N THR A 229 -19.35 17.82 -4.06
CA THR A 229 -18.78 18.83 -4.94
C THR A 229 -17.79 18.23 -5.94
N SER A 230 -17.43 18.95 -7.03
CA SER A 230 -16.38 18.52 -7.96
C SER A 230 -15.04 18.28 -7.24
N ILE A 231 -14.71 19.11 -6.23
CA ILE A 231 -13.48 18.97 -5.44
C ILE A 231 -13.51 17.66 -4.62
N GLU A 232 -14.61 17.33 -3.95
CA GLU A 232 -14.72 16.09 -3.18
C GLU A 232 -14.63 14.86 -4.07
N VAL A 233 -15.28 14.86 -5.24
CA VAL A 233 -15.12 13.79 -6.24
C VAL A 233 -13.67 13.69 -6.70
N SER A 234 -12.99 14.81 -6.98
CA SER A 234 -11.60 14.83 -7.40
C SER A 234 -10.65 14.30 -6.31
N LYS A 235 -10.87 14.66 -5.04
CA LYS A 235 -10.11 14.09 -3.91
C LYS A 235 -10.30 12.57 -3.77
N LEU A 236 -11.51 12.05 -4.00
CA LEU A 236 -11.73 10.61 -4.08
C LEU A 236 -10.93 9.97 -5.24
N MET A 237 -10.84 10.66 -6.39
CA MET A 237 -10.01 10.17 -7.51
C MET A 237 -8.52 10.20 -7.18
N VAL A 238 -8.01 11.26 -6.52
CA VAL A 238 -6.62 11.31 -6.03
C VAL A 238 -6.32 10.11 -5.14
N ALA A 239 -7.18 9.83 -4.14
CA ALA A 239 -7.00 8.72 -3.22
C ALA A 239 -6.99 7.35 -3.94
N LEU A 240 -7.85 7.16 -4.94
CA LEU A 240 -7.91 5.92 -5.72
C LEU A 240 -6.70 5.76 -6.65
N LEU A 241 -6.23 6.83 -7.28
CA LEU A 241 -5.04 6.82 -8.14
C LEU A 241 -3.79 6.47 -7.32
N ILE A 242 -3.55 7.18 -6.22
CA ILE A 242 -2.40 6.92 -5.33
C ILE A 242 -2.47 5.50 -4.76
N GLY A 243 -3.62 5.11 -4.20
CA GLY A 243 -3.78 3.80 -3.56
C GLY A 243 -3.70 2.63 -4.53
N GLY A 244 -4.14 2.82 -5.78
CA GLY A 244 -4.19 1.74 -6.77
C GLY A 244 -2.91 1.59 -7.60
N GLN A 245 -2.15 2.67 -7.79
CA GLN A 245 -0.98 2.65 -8.68
C GLN A 245 0.31 2.26 -7.93
N GLU A 246 0.73 3.05 -6.97
CA GLU A 246 2.06 2.92 -6.36
C GLU A 246 2.23 1.63 -5.57
N THR A 247 1.17 1.19 -4.88
CA THR A 247 1.19 -0.06 -4.11
C THR A 247 1.33 -1.29 -5.02
N THR A 248 0.57 -1.34 -6.10
CA THR A 248 0.64 -2.45 -7.06
C THR A 248 1.97 -2.43 -7.82
N THR A 249 2.48 -1.25 -8.20
CA THR A 249 3.84 -1.09 -8.77
C THR A 249 4.91 -1.70 -7.86
N SER A 250 4.86 -1.37 -6.58
CA SER A 250 5.81 -1.91 -5.58
C SER A 250 5.70 -3.43 -5.46
N MET A 251 4.48 -3.98 -5.45
CA MET A 251 4.26 -5.43 -5.41
C MET A 251 4.73 -6.13 -6.69
N ILE A 252 4.59 -5.51 -7.85
CA ILE A 252 5.11 -6.07 -9.12
C ILE A 252 6.63 -6.16 -9.07
N GLY A 253 7.30 -5.07 -8.69
CA GLY A 253 8.76 -5.03 -8.60
C GLY A 253 9.31 -6.01 -7.56
N LEU A 254 8.89 -5.86 -6.31
CA LEU A 254 9.34 -6.72 -5.21
C LEU A 254 8.89 -8.17 -5.35
N GLY A 255 7.68 -8.42 -5.85
CA GLY A 255 7.17 -9.77 -6.09
C GLY A 255 7.95 -10.49 -7.18
N THR A 256 8.26 -9.81 -8.30
CA THR A 256 9.12 -10.37 -9.35
C THR A 256 10.51 -10.67 -8.81
N LEU A 257 11.11 -9.73 -8.09
CA LEU A 257 12.42 -9.92 -7.45
C LEU A 257 12.41 -11.11 -6.49
N THR A 258 11.38 -11.22 -5.64
CA THR A 258 11.24 -12.33 -4.68
C THR A 258 11.18 -13.67 -5.40
N LEU A 259 10.36 -13.79 -6.44
CA LEU A 259 10.22 -15.03 -7.22
C LEU A 259 11.52 -15.39 -7.95
N LEU A 260 12.25 -14.41 -8.50
CA LEU A 260 13.54 -14.64 -9.15
C LEU A 260 14.64 -15.09 -8.16
N GLN A 261 14.55 -14.68 -6.89
CA GLN A 261 15.48 -15.09 -5.83
C GLN A 261 15.11 -16.42 -5.16
N HIS A 262 13.91 -16.97 -5.45
CA HIS A 262 13.45 -18.27 -4.98
C HIS A 262 13.14 -19.18 -6.17
N PRO A 263 14.18 -19.64 -6.91
CA PRO A 263 14.00 -20.36 -8.17
C PRO A 263 13.27 -21.69 -8.03
N ASP A 264 13.30 -22.33 -6.87
CA ASP A 264 12.53 -23.53 -6.52
C ASP A 264 11.03 -23.24 -6.45
N GLN A 265 10.64 -22.14 -5.82
CA GLN A 265 9.26 -21.68 -5.74
C GLN A 265 8.74 -21.24 -7.12
N LEU A 266 9.56 -20.52 -7.88
CA LEU A 266 9.23 -20.11 -9.25
C LEU A 266 9.08 -21.33 -10.19
N ALA A 267 9.89 -22.37 -10.03
CA ALA A 267 9.76 -23.58 -10.81
C ALA A 267 8.40 -24.26 -10.55
N MET A 268 7.96 -24.33 -9.28
CA MET A 268 6.64 -24.86 -8.92
C MET A 268 5.50 -24.07 -9.56
N LEU A 269 5.59 -22.73 -9.62
CA LEU A 269 4.58 -21.87 -10.27
C LEU A 269 4.50 -22.13 -11.78
N ARG A 270 5.64 -22.42 -12.43
CA ARG A 270 5.68 -22.75 -13.86
C ARG A 270 5.10 -24.13 -14.17
N GLU A 271 5.28 -25.07 -13.26
CA GLU A 271 4.73 -26.43 -13.40
C GLU A 271 3.24 -26.47 -13.09
N ASP A 272 2.78 -25.67 -12.15
CA ASP A 272 1.37 -25.63 -11.69
C ASP A 272 0.88 -24.18 -11.51
N PRO A 273 0.29 -23.57 -12.56
CA PRO A 273 -0.26 -22.22 -12.49
C PRO A 273 -1.40 -22.06 -11.48
N GLU A 274 -2.06 -23.13 -11.03
CA GLU A 274 -3.09 -23.06 -9.98
C GLU A 274 -2.52 -22.61 -8.62
N LEU A 275 -1.20 -22.63 -8.46
CA LEU A 275 -0.51 -22.10 -7.27
C LEU A 275 -0.40 -20.57 -7.27
N VAL A 276 -0.63 -19.89 -8.39
CA VAL A 276 -0.43 -18.42 -8.50
C VAL A 276 -1.28 -17.63 -7.51
N PRO A 277 -2.57 -17.90 -7.26
CA PRO A 277 -3.32 -17.18 -6.25
C PRO A 277 -2.71 -17.31 -4.84
N GLY A 278 -2.29 -18.51 -4.44
CA GLY A 278 -1.59 -18.74 -3.16
C GLY A 278 -0.26 -18.00 -3.09
N ALA A 279 0.51 -17.99 -4.16
CA ALA A 279 1.77 -17.26 -4.24
C ALA A 279 1.59 -15.74 -4.11
N VAL A 280 0.52 -15.19 -4.70
CA VAL A 280 0.18 -13.76 -4.55
C VAL A 280 -0.13 -13.43 -3.08
N GLU A 281 -0.92 -14.25 -2.39
CA GLU A 281 -1.21 -14.05 -0.97
C GLU A 281 0.06 -14.16 -0.11
N GLU A 282 0.94 -15.12 -0.41
CA GLU A 282 2.22 -15.25 0.31
C GLU A 282 3.16 -14.07 0.02
N LEU A 283 3.24 -13.57 -1.20
CA LEU A 283 3.97 -12.35 -1.53
C LEU A 283 3.44 -11.15 -0.73
N MET A 284 2.12 -11.00 -0.64
CA MET A 284 1.49 -9.93 0.16
C MET A 284 1.89 -10.03 1.63
N ARG A 285 1.77 -11.24 2.24
CA ARG A 285 2.17 -11.49 3.62
C ARG A 285 3.66 -11.22 3.83
N PHE A 286 4.49 -11.78 2.96
CA PHE A 286 5.95 -11.79 3.09
C PHE A 286 6.56 -10.40 2.93
N LEU A 287 6.06 -9.58 2.01
CA LEU A 287 6.61 -8.26 1.70
C LEU A 287 6.02 -7.15 2.55
N SER A 288 4.71 -7.19 2.84
CA SER A 288 4.00 -6.19 3.67
C SER A 288 4.41 -4.74 3.35
N ILE A 289 4.28 -4.36 2.07
CA ILE A 289 4.85 -3.11 1.52
C ILE A 289 4.27 -1.82 2.11
N ALA A 290 3.06 -1.89 2.68
CA ALA A 290 2.32 -0.73 3.19
C ALA A 290 2.41 -0.58 4.72
N ASP A 291 3.45 -1.13 5.35
CA ASP A 291 3.64 -1.11 6.80
C ASP A 291 3.60 0.28 7.43
N LEU A 292 4.21 1.26 6.76
CA LEU A 292 4.29 2.64 7.24
C LEU A 292 3.01 3.47 7.00
N THR A 293 1.94 2.88 6.46
CA THR A 293 0.66 3.57 6.21
C THR A 293 -0.41 3.26 7.25
N THR A 294 -0.10 2.43 8.24
CA THR A 294 -1.07 1.86 9.17
C THR A 294 -1.06 2.57 10.53
N LEU A 295 -1.20 3.90 10.47
CA LEU A 295 -1.14 4.80 11.62
C LEU A 295 -2.54 5.04 12.21
N ARG A 296 -2.59 5.23 13.54
CA ARG A 296 -3.82 5.52 14.29
C ARG A 296 -3.53 6.51 15.42
N VAL A 297 -4.61 7.05 15.99
CA VAL A 297 -4.57 7.80 17.23
C VAL A 297 -5.60 7.23 18.20
N ALA A 298 -5.23 7.06 19.47
CA ALA A 298 -6.15 6.61 20.51
C ALA A 298 -7.16 7.71 20.84
N THR A 299 -8.45 7.39 20.87
CA THR A 299 -9.54 8.35 21.16
C THR A 299 -10.00 8.32 22.60
N ALA A 300 -9.50 7.40 23.41
CA ALA A 300 -9.74 7.27 24.84
C ALA A 300 -8.62 6.43 25.47
N ASP A 301 -8.47 6.49 26.78
CA ASP A 301 -7.60 5.58 27.53
C ASP A 301 -8.04 4.12 27.31
N VAL A 302 -7.11 3.26 26.96
CA VAL A 302 -7.39 1.84 26.73
C VAL A 302 -6.27 0.95 27.24
N GLU A 303 -6.65 -0.15 27.90
CA GLU A 303 -5.71 -1.17 28.37
C GLU A 303 -5.50 -2.25 27.30
N VAL A 304 -4.25 -2.43 26.86
CA VAL A 304 -3.87 -3.47 25.90
C VAL A 304 -2.65 -4.22 26.44
N ALA A 305 -2.77 -5.51 26.60
CA ALA A 305 -1.71 -6.40 27.10
C ALA A 305 -1.04 -5.90 28.40
N GLY A 306 -1.83 -5.31 29.31
CA GLY A 306 -1.36 -4.79 30.60
C GLY A 306 -0.61 -3.44 30.53
N ARG A 307 -0.70 -2.75 29.41
CA ARG A 307 -0.19 -1.39 29.21
C ARG A 307 -1.35 -0.44 28.88
N THR A 308 -1.31 0.76 29.44
CA THR A 308 -2.30 1.80 29.15
C THR A 308 -1.83 2.66 28.00
N ILE A 309 -2.57 2.64 26.89
CA ILE A 309 -2.47 3.61 25.79
C ILE A 309 -3.39 4.77 26.20
N LYS A 310 -2.89 5.99 26.20
CA LYS A 310 -3.66 7.17 26.61
C LYS A 310 -4.40 7.78 25.44
N GLU A 311 -5.52 8.48 25.72
CA GLU A 311 -6.17 9.35 24.74
C GLU A 311 -5.15 10.32 24.13
N GLY A 312 -5.09 10.40 22.80
CA GLY A 312 -4.13 11.21 22.06
C GLY A 312 -2.79 10.52 21.77
N ASP A 313 -2.53 9.32 22.29
CA ASP A 313 -1.32 8.59 21.91
C ASP A 313 -1.38 8.17 20.43
N GLY A 314 -0.28 8.37 19.71
CA GLY A 314 -0.06 7.80 18.38
C GLY A 314 0.13 6.28 18.47
N VAL A 315 -0.47 5.53 17.54
CA VAL A 315 -0.38 4.08 17.49
C VAL A 315 -0.02 3.65 16.06
N ILE A 316 1.00 2.82 15.95
CA ILE A 316 1.53 2.28 14.70
C ILE A 316 1.22 0.79 14.67
N LEU A 317 0.35 0.34 13.76
CA LEU A 317 -0.06 -1.05 13.64
C LEU A 317 0.82 -1.75 12.60
N SER A 318 2.00 -2.25 12.99
CA SER A 318 2.92 -2.86 12.03
C SER A 318 2.37 -4.12 11.40
N THR A 319 2.02 -4.05 10.13
CA THR A 319 1.61 -5.20 9.33
C THR A 319 2.80 -6.09 8.98
N ALA A 320 3.99 -5.51 8.82
CA ALA A 320 5.21 -6.25 8.54
C ALA A 320 5.64 -7.10 9.73
N ALA A 321 5.59 -6.57 10.95
CA ALA A 321 5.85 -7.36 12.15
C ALA A 321 4.76 -8.42 12.39
N ALA A 322 3.49 -8.03 12.29
CA ALA A 322 2.36 -8.92 12.53
C ALA A 322 2.32 -10.10 11.53
N ASN A 323 2.67 -9.88 10.27
CA ASN A 323 2.74 -10.92 9.26
C ASN A 323 3.97 -11.84 9.40
N ARG A 324 4.89 -11.52 10.32
CA ARG A 324 6.05 -12.33 10.70
C ARG A 324 5.92 -12.91 12.12
N ASP A 325 4.78 -12.72 12.77
CA ASP A 325 4.53 -13.27 14.10
C ASP A 325 4.44 -14.80 14.05
N THR A 326 5.35 -15.48 14.75
CA THR A 326 5.42 -16.96 14.85
C THR A 326 4.21 -17.56 15.55
N ARG A 327 3.42 -16.75 16.26
CA ARG A 327 2.17 -17.17 16.90
C ARG A 327 1.01 -17.28 15.89
N ALA A 328 1.14 -16.59 14.75
CA ALA A 328 0.14 -16.58 13.68
C ALA A 328 0.57 -17.41 12.47
N PHE A 329 1.86 -17.45 12.15
CA PHE A 329 2.40 -18.12 10.98
C PHE A 329 3.61 -18.98 11.37
N GLU A 330 3.60 -20.25 11.01
CA GLU A 330 4.74 -21.13 11.24
C GLU A 330 5.89 -20.76 10.30
N ASN A 331 7.13 -20.67 10.83
CA ASN A 331 8.34 -20.29 10.06
C ASN A 331 8.11 -19.05 9.16
N PRO A 332 7.64 -17.89 9.70
CA PRO A 332 7.12 -16.79 8.92
C PRO A 332 8.16 -16.12 8.02
N ASP A 333 9.45 -16.32 8.30
CA ASP A 333 10.58 -15.76 7.53
C ASP A 333 10.96 -16.59 6.30
N VAL A 334 10.35 -17.76 6.14
CA VAL A 334 10.50 -18.59 4.94
C VAL A 334 9.42 -18.22 3.94
N PHE A 335 9.82 -17.88 2.73
CA PHE A 335 8.90 -17.68 1.60
C PHE A 335 8.44 -19.03 1.08
N ASP A 336 7.13 -19.32 1.16
CA ASP A 336 6.53 -20.59 0.75
C ASP A 336 5.18 -20.35 0.09
N ILE A 337 5.11 -20.51 -1.24
CA ILE A 337 3.89 -20.27 -2.05
C ILE A 337 2.74 -21.24 -1.75
N ARG A 338 2.98 -22.31 -0.96
CA ARG A 338 1.96 -23.26 -0.52
C ARG A 338 1.48 -22.99 0.91
N ARG A 339 2.01 -21.97 1.55
CA ARG A 339 1.61 -21.59 2.90
C ARG A 339 0.11 -21.29 2.98
N ASP A 340 -0.54 -21.72 4.05
CA ASP A 340 -1.82 -21.14 4.46
C ASP A 340 -1.57 -19.72 5.00
N THR A 341 -1.93 -18.74 4.19
CA THR A 341 -1.76 -17.31 4.49
C THR A 341 -3.02 -16.67 5.06
N GLN A 342 -4.04 -17.46 5.38
CA GLN A 342 -5.32 -16.94 5.87
C GLN A 342 -5.11 -16.05 7.09
N GLY A 343 -5.65 -14.84 7.02
CA GLY A 343 -5.59 -13.87 8.11
C GLY A 343 -4.39 -12.94 8.08
N HIS A 344 -3.53 -12.98 7.04
CA HIS A 344 -2.48 -11.96 6.91
C HIS A 344 -3.06 -10.54 6.86
N LEU A 345 -2.29 -9.56 7.33
CA LEU A 345 -2.72 -8.18 7.51
C LEU A 345 -2.18 -7.21 6.45
N ALA A 346 -1.65 -7.71 5.32
CA ALA A 346 -1.10 -6.86 4.27
C ALA A 346 -2.11 -5.87 3.67
N PHE A 347 -3.40 -6.21 3.69
CA PHE A 347 -4.50 -5.33 3.29
C PHE A 347 -5.18 -4.64 4.48
N GLY A 348 -4.57 -4.66 5.67
CA GLY A 348 -5.21 -4.22 6.90
C GLY A 348 -6.37 -5.12 7.34
N HIS A 349 -7.15 -4.66 8.31
CA HIS A 349 -8.32 -5.37 8.83
C HIS A 349 -9.41 -4.40 9.26
N GLY A 350 -10.66 -4.89 9.41
CA GLY A 350 -11.78 -4.09 9.91
C GLY A 350 -12.32 -3.04 8.92
N PRO A 351 -12.84 -1.91 9.43
CA PRO A 351 -13.52 -0.91 8.60
C PRO A 351 -12.64 -0.31 7.50
N HIS A 352 -11.33 -0.19 7.73
CA HIS A 352 -10.34 0.38 6.81
C HIS A 352 -9.60 -0.66 5.98
N ARG A 353 -10.05 -1.92 5.97
CA ARG A 353 -9.46 -2.94 5.09
C ARG A 353 -9.43 -2.44 3.64
N CYS A 354 -8.34 -2.69 2.93
CA CYS A 354 -8.10 -2.19 1.58
C CYS A 354 -9.33 -2.37 0.66
N LEU A 355 -9.75 -1.27 0.04
CA LEU A 355 -10.88 -1.28 -0.90
C LEU A 355 -10.53 -2.02 -2.19
N GLY A 356 -9.26 -1.88 -2.64
CA GLY A 356 -8.74 -2.42 -3.89
C GLY A 356 -8.20 -3.84 -3.79
N GLU A 357 -8.32 -4.54 -2.66
CA GLU A 357 -7.68 -5.85 -2.46
C GLU A 357 -7.99 -6.89 -3.55
N ASN A 358 -9.24 -6.95 -4.03
CA ASN A 358 -9.60 -7.88 -5.12
C ASN A 358 -8.95 -7.48 -6.45
N LEU A 359 -8.86 -6.18 -6.73
CA LEU A 359 -8.23 -5.67 -7.94
C LEU A 359 -6.73 -5.95 -7.95
N ALA A 360 -6.04 -5.65 -6.84
CA ALA A 360 -4.61 -5.92 -6.70
C ALA A 360 -4.29 -7.41 -6.88
N ARG A 361 -5.10 -8.32 -6.29
CA ARG A 361 -4.96 -9.77 -6.52
C ARG A 361 -5.08 -10.12 -7.99
N ALA A 362 -6.14 -9.65 -8.65
CA ALA A 362 -6.38 -9.97 -10.06
C ALA A 362 -5.24 -9.46 -10.97
N GLU A 363 -4.73 -8.26 -10.72
CA GLU A 363 -3.60 -7.70 -11.46
C GLU A 363 -2.33 -8.55 -11.28
N LEU A 364 -1.99 -8.93 -10.05
CA LEU A 364 -0.78 -9.70 -9.75
C LEU A 364 -0.90 -11.15 -10.23
N GLU A 365 -2.04 -11.79 -10.06
CA GLU A 365 -2.29 -13.15 -10.58
C GLU A 365 -2.12 -13.21 -12.08
N ILE A 366 -2.78 -12.30 -12.81
CA ILE A 366 -2.69 -12.23 -14.28
C ILE A 366 -1.26 -11.93 -14.71
N LEU A 367 -0.63 -10.93 -14.07
CA LEU A 367 0.71 -10.53 -14.43
C LEU A 367 1.73 -11.66 -14.24
N PHE A 368 1.80 -12.26 -13.04
CA PHE A 368 2.81 -13.28 -12.76
C PHE A 368 2.59 -14.54 -13.59
N THR A 369 1.33 -14.94 -13.84
CA THR A 369 1.04 -16.03 -14.77
C THR A 369 1.60 -15.71 -16.16
N THR A 370 1.21 -14.58 -16.73
CA THR A 370 1.57 -14.23 -18.10
C THR A 370 3.06 -13.94 -18.29
N LEU A 371 3.67 -13.24 -17.29
CA LEU A 371 5.09 -12.88 -17.34
C LEU A 371 6.00 -14.12 -17.37
N PHE A 372 5.79 -15.05 -16.43
CA PHE A 372 6.64 -16.21 -16.31
C PHE A 372 6.33 -17.32 -17.32
N GLU A 373 5.12 -17.32 -17.91
CA GLU A 373 4.80 -18.15 -19.07
C GLU A 373 5.51 -17.65 -20.33
N ARG A 374 5.42 -16.33 -20.61
CA ARG A 374 5.97 -15.73 -21.84
C ARG A 374 7.47 -15.50 -21.80
N ILE A 375 8.05 -15.30 -20.61
CA ILE A 375 9.48 -15.10 -20.44
C ILE A 375 10.04 -16.09 -19.39
N PRO A 376 10.10 -17.39 -19.73
CA PRO A 376 10.56 -18.41 -18.78
C PRO A 376 12.03 -18.31 -18.40
N THR A 377 12.82 -17.53 -19.14
CA THR A 377 14.25 -17.27 -18.89
C THR A 377 14.51 -15.94 -18.19
N LEU A 378 13.44 -15.23 -17.74
CA LEU A 378 13.56 -13.97 -17.02
C LEU A 378 14.48 -14.12 -15.80
N ARG A 379 15.45 -13.21 -15.68
CA ARG A 379 16.40 -13.16 -14.55
C ARG A 379 16.87 -11.73 -14.31
N LEU A 380 17.44 -11.48 -13.14
CA LEU A 380 18.11 -10.21 -12.88
C LEU A 380 19.29 -10.00 -13.86
N ALA A 381 19.47 -8.78 -14.30
CA ALA A 381 20.58 -8.35 -15.15
C ALA A 381 21.76 -7.80 -14.32
N VAL A 382 21.57 -7.57 -13.03
CA VAL A 382 22.56 -7.04 -12.07
C VAL A 382 22.65 -7.94 -10.84
N PRO A 383 23.75 -7.91 -10.08
CA PRO A 383 23.83 -8.52 -8.76
C PRO A 383 22.77 -7.96 -7.80
N MET A 384 22.36 -8.74 -6.81
CA MET A 384 21.29 -8.38 -5.86
C MET A 384 21.61 -7.11 -5.06
N ASP A 385 22.86 -6.87 -4.73
CA ASP A 385 23.37 -5.71 -3.99
C ASP A 385 23.38 -4.41 -4.81
N GLU A 386 23.20 -4.50 -6.12
CA GLU A 386 23.02 -3.35 -7.02
C GLU A 386 21.55 -2.99 -7.26
N VAL A 387 20.58 -3.78 -6.75
CA VAL A 387 19.14 -3.47 -6.89
C VAL A 387 18.79 -2.26 -6.03
N SER A 388 18.23 -1.24 -6.66
CA SER A 388 17.93 0.04 -6.02
C SER A 388 16.60 0.04 -5.27
N MET A 389 16.67 0.09 -3.93
CA MET A 389 15.51 0.11 -3.06
C MET A 389 15.03 1.53 -2.76
N LYS A 390 13.72 1.70 -2.58
CA LYS A 390 13.12 2.91 -2.02
C LYS A 390 13.34 2.92 -0.50
N VAL A 391 14.32 3.70 -0.04
CA VAL A 391 14.65 3.81 1.39
C VAL A 391 14.03 5.07 1.99
N GLY A 392 13.36 4.93 3.14
CA GLY A 392 12.75 6.06 3.86
C GLY A 392 11.50 6.63 3.18
N MET A 393 10.86 5.86 2.31
CA MET A 393 9.59 6.20 1.69
C MET A 393 8.43 5.57 2.45
N THR A 394 7.22 6.11 2.28
CA THR A 394 5.99 5.65 2.94
C THR A 394 5.59 4.23 2.49
N LEU A 395 5.97 3.84 1.27
CA LEU A 395 5.77 2.50 0.73
C LEU A 395 7.11 1.85 0.41
N GLU A 396 7.24 0.59 0.79
CA GLU A 396 8.37 -0.23 0.40
C GLU A 396 8.32 -0.54 -1.10
N GLY A 397 9.45 -0.57 -1.77
CA GLY A 397 9.49 -0.80 -3.22
C GLY A 397 10.88 -0.71 -3.80
N LEU A 398 10.95 -0.78 -5.12
CA LEU A 398 12.17 -0.62 -5.90
C LEU A 398 12.08 0.66 -6.74
N HIS A 399 13.22 1.34 -6.92
CA HIS A 399 13.31 2.43 -7.90
C HIS A 399 13.30 1.87 -9.31
N ASP A 400 14.06 0.81 -9.54
CA ASP A 400 14.19 0.08 -10.79
C ASP A 400 14.43 -1.41 -10.52
N LEU A 401 14.18 -2.23 -11.55
CA LEU A 401 14.50 -3.66 -11.54
C LEU A 401 15.07 -4.05 -12.90
N PRO A 402 16.39 -3.96 -13.09
CA PRO A 402 17.04 -4.37 -14.32
C PRO A 402 16.93 -5.88 -14.55
N VAL A 403 16.29 -6.27 -15.64
CA VAL A 403 16.07 -7.68 -16.00
C VAL A 403 16.60 -7.99 -17.39
N THR A 404 16.83 -9.29 -17.63
CA THR A 404 17.20 -9.86 -18.93
C THR A 404 16.57 -11.26 -19.06
N TRP A 405 16.57 -11.82 -20.27
CA TRP A 405 16.04 -13.15 -20.53
C TRP A 405 16.84 -13.90 -21.58
#